data_c2991eb4f816732ab5f5897d0298a438
#
_entry.id   c2991eb4f816732ab5f5897d0298a438
#
_cell.length_a   1.000
_cell.length_b   1.000
_cell.length_c   1.000
_cell.angle_alpha   90.00
_cell.angle_beta   90.00
_cell.angle_gamma   90.00
#
_symmetry.space_group_name_H-M   'P 1'
#
loop_
_entity.id
_entity.type
_entity.pdbx_description
1 polymer ?
#
loop_
_entity_poly.entity_id
_entity_poly.type
_entity_poly.pdbx_seq_one_letter_code
_entity_poly.pdbx_strand_id
1 'polypeptide(L)'
;MKLRKFIATTIREFLNEQYQFDESKLRKLIEIIKNKYPQINSGGCAVFAKAFHNVTGLPYMLIIDDGLPEEDPPIHVMIKLPNGKLIDGEGIQTKGSVIKYYKSLDVLDGFQDGASLEGKLLFLEDVDGSILENYYDELGSGLFSTCHKDDYDDILSIIKSVLGNF
;
A
#
# COMPACT_ATOMS: atom_id res chain seq x y z
N MET A 1 -23.19 -21.94 -0.98
CA MET A 1 -21.73 -21.71 -1.03
C MET A 1 -21.14 -21.57 -2.45
N LYS A 2 -21.64 -22.29 -3.45
CA LYS A 2 -21.15 -22.20 -4.86
C LYS A 2 -21.50 -20.88 -5.56
N LEU A 3 -22.70 -20.32 -5.35
CA LEU A 3 -23.14 -19.07 -6.01
C LEU A 3 -22.32 -17.85 -5.58
N ARG A 4 -22.03 -17.70 -4.28
CA ARG A 4 -21.20 -16.58 -3.77
C ARG A 4 -19.77 -16.63 -4.32
N LYS A 5 -19.18 -17.84 -4.41
CA LYS A 5 -17.86 -18.01 -5.03
C LYS A 5 -17.90 -17.66 -6.53
N PHE A 6 -18.95 -18.08 -7.24
CA PHE A 6 -19.12 -17.78 -8.67
C PHE A 6 -19.25 -16.27 -8.91
N ILE A 7 -20.13 -15.59 -8.15
CA ILE A 7 -20.32 -14.14 -8.25
C ILE A 7 -18.99 -13.39 -7.93
N ALA A 8 -18.30 -13.78 -6.87
CA ALA A 8 -17.03 -13.15 -6.51
C ALA A 8 -15.94 -13.38 -7.58
N THR A 9 -15.91 -14.57 -8.20
CA THR A 9 -14.96 -14.86 -9.28
C THR A 9 -15.32 -14.07 -10.54
N THR A 10 -16.58 -14.02 -10.92
CA THR A 10 -17.04 -13.28 -12.11
C THR A 10 -16.82 -11.76 -11.94
N ILE A 11 -17.10 -11.21 -10.77
CA ILE A 11 -16.80 -9.80 -10.49
C ILE A 11 -15.29 -9.54 -10.54
N ARG A 12 -14.48 -10.44 -10.00
CA ARG A 12 -13.02 -10.31 -10.03
C ARG A 12 -12.47 -10.43 -11.45
N GLU A 13 -12.99 -11.35 -12.27
CA GLU A 13 -12.65 -11.50 -13.68
C GLU A 13 -13.06 -10.26 -14.48
N PHE A 14 -14.29 -9.76 -14.28
CA PHE A 14 -14.78 -8.53 -14.90
C PHE A 14 -13.93 -7.31 -14.53
N LEU A 15 -13.59 -7.17 -13.24
CA LEU A 15 -12.67 -6.12 -12.79
C LEU A 15 -11.27 -6.30 -13.39
N ASN A 16 -10.76 -7.52 -13.49
CA ASN A 16 -9.47 -7.81 -14.14
C ASN A 16 -9.47 -7.50 -15.64
N GLU A 17 -10.59 -7.71 -16.33
CA GLU A 17 -10.72 -7.37 -17.75
C GLU A 17 -10.87 -5.86 -17.98
N GLN A 18 -11.57 -5.15 -17.09
CA GLN A 18 -11.68 -3.69 -17.15
C GLN A 18 -10.40 -2.98 -16.66
N TYR A 19 -9.68 -3.55 -15.71
CA TYR A 19 -8.45 -2.99 -15.15
C TYR A 19 -7.22 -3.74 -15.66
N GLN A 20 -7.00 -3.76 -16.98
CA GLN A 20 -5.64 -3.94 -17.49
C GLN A 20 -4.84 -2.70 -17.09
N PHE A 21 -4.37 -2.69 -15.84
CA PHE A 21 -3.40 -1.69 -15.43
C PHE A 21 -2.18 -1.81 -16.35
N ASP A 22 -2.05 -0.85 -17.22
CA ASP A 22 -0.84 -0.71 -18.02
C ASP A 22 0.34 -0.51 -17.04
N GLU A 23 1.17 -1.55 -16.92
CA GLU A 23 2.31 -1.52 -16.01
C GLU A 23 3.25 -0.33 -16.33
N SER A 24 3.26 0.14 -17.58
CA SER A 24 4.02 1.32 -17.97
C SER A 24 3.48 2.61 -17.34
N LYS A 25 2.16 2.74 -17.26
CA LYS A 25 1.51 3.87 -16.56
C LYS A 25 1.79 3.82 -15.05
N LEU A 26 1.71 2.63 -14.45
CA LEU A 26 2.04 2.47 -13.04
C LEU A 26 3.49 2.85 -12.75
N ARG A 27 4.45 2.41 -13.58
CA ARG A 27 5.86 2.79 -13.43
C ARG A 27 6.08 4.28 -13.57
N LYS A 28 5.42 4.92 -14.55
CA LYS A 28 5.46 6.38 -14.72
C LYS A 28 4.87 7.10 -13.50
N LEU A 29 3.76 6.61 -12.96
CA LEU A 29 3.16 7.15 -11.74
C LEU A 29 4.15 7.11 -10.59
N ILE A 30 4.75 5.94 -10.34
CA ILE A 30 5.74 5.76 -9.27
C ILE A 30 6.93 6.69 -9.45
N GLU A 31 7.45 6.85 -10.67
CA GLU A 31 8.54 7.77 -10.96
C GLU A 31 8.19 9.22 -10.59
N ILE A 32 7.00 9.69 -10.95
CA ILE A 32 6.52 11.04 -10.59
C ILE A 32 6.42 11.18 -9.06
N ILE A 33 5.81 10.20 -8.39
CA ILE A 33 5.63 10.21 -6.94
C ILE A 33 6.99 10.24 -6.23
N LYS A 34 7.93 9.36 -6.61
CA LYS A 34 9.27 9.32 -6.00
C LYS A 34 10.06 10.61 -6.19
N ASN A 35 9.95 11.24 -7.34
CA ASN A 35 10.64 12.50 -7.62
C ASN A 35 10.08 13.65 -6.78
N LYS A 36 8.78 13.65 -6.51
CA LYS A 36 8.13 14.72 -5.75
C LYS A 36 8.13 14.45 -4.25
N TYR A 37 7.98 13.19 -3.86
CA TYR A 37 7.90 12.73 -2.49
C TYR A 37 8.99 11.67 -2.22
N PRO A 38 10.27 12.04 -2.18
CA PRO A 38 11.34 11.11 -1.86
C PRO A 38 11.09 10.52 -0.47
N GLN A 39 11.24 9.21 -0.33
CA GLN A 39 10.97 8.47 0.91
C GLN A 39 9.49 8.47 1.35
N ILE A 40 8.55 8.52 0.38
CA ILE A 40 7.11 8.49 0.67
C ILE A 40 6.71 7.32 1.60
N ASN A 41 7.42 6.20 1.54
CA ASN A 41 7.15 5.05 2.40
C ASN A 41 7.63 5.25 3.86
N SER A 42 8.37 6.32 4.14
CA SER A 42 8.72 6.71 5.52
C SER A 42 7.62 7.57 6.13
N GLY A 43 6.45 6.95 6.39
CA GLY A 43 5.28 7.57 7.00
C GLY A 43 4.19 8.03 6.03
N GLY A 44 4.46 8.13 4.74
CA GLY A 44 3.45 8.52 3.73
C GLY A 44 2.78 7.36 2.99
N CYS A 45 3.11 6.12 3.31
CA CYS A 45 2.57 4.94 2.61
C CYS A 45 1.03 4.88 2.66
N ALA A 46 0.43 5.20 3.80
CA ALA A 46 -1.02 5.22 3.95
C ALA A 46 -1.67 6.35 3.13
N VAL A 47 -1.03 7.51 3.01
CA VAL A 47 -1.52 8.63 2.20
C VAL A 47 -1.55 8.25 0.72
N PHE A 48 -0.46 7.66 0.21
CA PHE A 48 -0.41 7.13 -1.15
C PHE A 48 -1.47 6.05 -1.37
N ALA A 49 -1.55 5.07 -0.48
CA ALA A 49 -2.49 3.96 -0.60
C ALA A 49 -3.94 4.45 -0.58
N LYS A 50 -4.30 5.39 0.30
CA LYS A 50 -5.64 5.98 0.36
C LYS A 50 -6.00 6.74 -0.92
N ALA A 51 -5.08 7.54 -1.44
CA ALA A 51 -5.29 8.25 -2.69
C ALA A 51 -5.44 7.28 -3.89
N PHE A 52 -4.64 6.22 -3.92
CA PHE A 52 -4.71 5.20 -4.98
C PHE A 52 -6.01 4.39 -4.91
N HIS A 53 -6.41 3.94 -3.72
CA HIS A 53 -7.70 3.26 -3.49
C HIS A 53 -8.88 4.13 -3.95
N ASN A 54 -8.89 5.40 -3.60
CA ASN A 54 -9.99 6.31 -3.96
C ASN A 54 -10.12 6.55 -5.47
N VAL A 55 -9.04 6.35 -6.24
CA VAL A 55 -9.10 6.42 -7.71
C VAL A 55 -9.51 5.09 -8.33
N THR A 56 -9.07 3.97 -7.73
CA THR A 56 -9.13 2.67 -8.40
C THR A 56 -10.10 1.67 -7.77
N GLY A 57 -10.51 1.89 -6.52
CA GLY A 57 -11.30 0.92 -5.75
C GLY A 57 -10.54 -0.36 -5.38
N LEU A 58 -9.23 -0.44 -5.63
CA LEU A 58 -8.45 -1.64 -5.31
C LEU A 58 -8.22 -1.78 -3.79
N PRO A 59 -8.22 -3.01 -3.26
CA PRO A 59 -8.09 -3.24 -1.83
C PRO A 59 -6.70 -2.86 -1.31
N TYR A 60 -6.67 -2.42 -0.06
CA TYR A 60 -5.43 -2.26 0.68
C TYR A 60 -4.82 -3.62 1.04
N MET A 61 -3.52 -3.62 1.22
CA MET A 61 -2.77 -4.70 1.83
C MET A 61 -1.98 -4.13 3.00
N LEU A 62 -2.44 -4.42 4.20
CA LEU A 62 -1.78 -4.02 5.43
C LEU A 62 -0.69 -5.03 5.77
N ILE A 63 0.49 -4.54 6.07
CA ILE A 63 1.63 -5.34 6.49
C ILE A 63 1.77 -5.18 8.00
N ILE A 64 1.59 -6.28 8.73
CA ILE A 64 1.55 -6.31 10.19
C ILE A 64 2.70 -7.21 10.67
N ASP A 65 3.35 -6.84 11.76
CA ASP A 65 4.23 -7.72 12.53
C ASP A 65 3.42 -8.36 13.66
N ASP A 66 3.28 -9.68 13.67
CA ASP A 66 2.50 -10.40 14.68
C ASP A 66 3.17 -10.46 16.06
N GLY A 67 4.39 -9.97 16.19
CA GLY A 67 5.07 -9.75 17.47
C GLY A 67 4.66 -8.45 18.16
N LEU A 68 4.04 -7.51 17.44
CA LEU A 68 3.57 -6.24 18.01
C LEU A 68 2.14 -6.38 18.58
N PRO A 69 1.74 -5.52 19.52
CA PRO A 69 0.37 -5.43 20.01
C PRO A 69 -0.65 -5.26 18.88
N GLU A 70 -1.85 -5.84 19.02
CA GLU A 70 -2.93 -5.73 18.01
C GLU A 70 -3.40 -4.29 17.80
N GLU A 71 -3.24 -3.43 18.79
CA GLU A 71 -3.54 -2.00 18.73
C GLU A 71 -2.52 -1.17 17.96
N ASP A 72 -1.33 -1.73 17.70
CA ASP A 72 -0.31 -1.00 16.96
C ASP A 72 -0.68 -0.89 15.46
N PRO A 73 -0.36 0.25 14.83
CA PRO A 73 -0.65 0.44 13.41
C PRO A 73 0.15 -0.52 12.53
N PRO A 74 -0.36 -0.85 11.34
CA PRO A 74 0.41 -1.59 10.35
C PRO A 74 1.77 -0.96 10.10
N ILE A 75 2.81 -1.77 10.02
CA ILE A 75 4.18 -1.29 9.73
C ILE A 75 4.31 -0.75 8.30
N HIS A 76 3.40 -1.14 7.40
CA HIS A 76 3.34 -0.62 6.05
C HIS A 76 1.96 -0.83 5.42
N VAL A 77 1.60 0.05 4.47
CA VAL A 77 0.35 -0.02 3.72
C VAL A 77 0.65 0.00 2.23
N MET A 78 0.10 -0.96 1.50
CA MET A 78 0.21 -1.10 0.05
C MET A 78 -1.16 -1.27 -0.58
N ILE A 79 -1.25 -1.22 -1.91
CA ILE A 79 -2.44 -1.60 -2.67
C ILE A 79 -2.19 -2.95 -3.34
N LYS A 80 -3.18 -3.83 -3.29
CA LYS A 80 -3.15 -5.11 -3.98
C LYS A 80 -3.68 -4.97 -5.41
N LEU A 81 -2.80 -5.18 -6.38
CA LEU A 81 -3.15 -5.19 -7.80
C LEU A 81 -3.90 -6.47 -8.19
N PRO A 82 -4.72 -6.46 -9.26
CA PRO A 82 -5.46 -7.63 -9.73
C PRO A 82 -4.60 -8.85 -10.03
N ASN A 83 -3.36 -8.65 -10.49
CA ASN A 83 -2.39 -9.72 -10.77
C ASN A 83 -1.71 -10.28 -9.50
N GLY A 84 -2.13 -9.85 -8.31
CA GLY A 84 -1.58 -10.28 -7.02
C GLY A 84 -0.27 -9.61 -6.62
N LYS A 85 0.31 -8.74 -7.46
CA LYS A 85 1.42 -7.86 -7.04
C LYS A 85 0.91 -6.79 -6.08
N LEU A 86 1.82 -6.16 -5.37
CA LEU A 86 1.56 -5.06 -4.45
C LEU A 86 2.19 -3.79 -5.02
N ILE A 87 1.54 -2.65 -4.82
CA ILE A 87 2.09 -1.35 -5.20
C ILE A 87 2.05 -0.38 -4.03
N ASP A 88 3.12 0.37 -3.88
CA ASP A 88 3.25 1.51 -2.99
C ASP A 88 3.91 2.70 -3.71
N GLY A 89 4.22 3.76 -2.98
CA GLY A 89 4.86 4.95 -3.54
C GLY A 89 6.27 4.72 -4.10
N GLU A 90 6.91 3.60 -3.80
CA GLU A 90 8.26 3.28 -4.27
C GLU A 90 8.30 2.24 -5.38
N GLY A 91 7.25 1.46 -5.57
CA GLY A 91 7.27 0.49 -6.65
C GLY A 91 6.21 -0.58 -6.65
N ILE A 92 6.35 -1.48 -7.62
CA ILE A 92 5.52 -2.68 -7.76
C ILE A 92 6.33 -3.88 -7.28
N GLN A 93 5.79 -4.59 -6.30
CA GLN A 93 6.48 -5.63 -5.57
C GLN A 93 5.67 -6.93 -5.52
N THR A 94 6.34 -8.03 -5.15
CA THR A 94 5.70 -9.29 -4.76
C THR A 94 5.70 -9.41 -3.24
N LYS A 95 4.81 -10.23 -2.66
CA LYS A 95 4.88 -10.53 -1.22
C LYS A 95 6.26 -11.05 -0.81
N GLY A 96 6.87 -11.88 -1.66
CA GLY A 96 8.22 -12.41 -1.40
C GLY A 96 9.30 -11.33 -1.35
N SER A 97 9.23 -10.32 -2.23
CA SER A 97 10.19 -9.20 -2.20
C SER A 97 9.99 -8.31 -0.98
N VAL A 98 8.73 -8.07 -0.57
CA VAL A 98 8.41 -7.33 0.66
C VAL A 98 8.98 -8.06 1.88
N ILE A 99 8.72 -9.36 2.03
CA ILE A 99 9.26 -10.16 3.13
C ILE A 99 10.80 -10.11 3.15
N LYS A 100 11.43 -10.24 1.98
CA LYS A 100 12.88 -10.19 1.88
C LYS A 100 13.42 -8.83 2.31
N TYR A 101 12.75 -7.75 1.93
CA TYR A 101 13.14 -6.39 2.30
C TYR A 101 13.11 -6.22 3.82
N TYR A 102 11.98 -6.52 4.48
CA TYR A 102 11.87 -6.37 5.93
C TYR A 102 12.86 -7.27 6.69
N LYS A 103 13.06 -8.52 6.24
CA LYS A 103 14.10 -9.39 6.83
C LYS A 103 15.52 -8.86 6.63
N SER A 104 15.79 -8.11 5.58
CA SER A 104 17.11 -7.51 5.37
C SER A 104 17.36 -6.32 6.28
N LEU A 105 16.31 -5.61 6.67
CA LEU A 105 16.42 -4.51 7.63
C LEU A 105 16.74 -5.01 9.05
N ASP A 106 16.18 -6.17 9.41
CA ASP A 106 16.44 -6.83 10.69
C ASP A 106 17.94 -7.23 10.87
N VAL A 107 18.61 -7.58 9.76
CA VAL A 107 20.04 -7.97 9.76
C VAL A 107 21.00 -6.77 9.83
N LEU A 108 20.53 -5.57 9.47
CA LEU A 108 21.41 -4.41 9.28
C LEU A 108 21.59 -3.55 10.54
N ASP A 109 21.08 -3.96 11.72
CA ASP A 109 21.11 -3.17 12.98
C ASP A 109 20.73 -1.68 12.77
N GLY A 110 20.02 -1.38 11.69
CA GLY A 110 19.93 -0.05 11.09
C GLY A 110 18.56 0.58 11.09
N PHE A 111 17.59 0.04 11.80
CA PHE A 111 16.48 0.87 12.24
C PHE A 111 17.02 1.78 13.36
N GLN A 112 17.32 3.00 13.00
CA GLN A 112 17.82 4.00 13.95
C GLN A 112 16.86 4.30 15.09
N ASP A 113 15.67 3.67 15.11
CA ASP A 113 14.62 3.83 16.12
C ASP A 113 14.01 2.53 16.65
N GLY A 114 14.74 1.41 16.60
CA GLY A 114 14.33 0.22 17.36
C GLY A 114 13.19 -0.62 16.77
N ALA A 115 12.84 -0.46 15.51
CA ALA A 115 11.85 -1.29 14.85
C ALA A 115 12.50 -2.53 14.21
N SER A 116 13.00 -3.45 15.02
CA SER A 116 13.24 -4.82 14.58
C SER A 116 11.90 -5.53 14.37
N LEU A 117 11.85 -6.50 13.45
CA LEU A 117 10.69 -7.39 13.38
C LEU A 117 10.68 -8.25 14.65
N GLU A 118 9.65 -8.10 15.47
CA GLU A 118 9.48 -8.88 16.69
C GLU A 118 8.81 -10.23 16.44
N GLY A 119 8.12 -10.38 15.30
CA GLY A 119 7.38 -11.56 14.93
C GLY A 119 7.47 -11.92 13.45
N LYS A 120 6.34 -12.35 12.90
CA LYS A 120 6.19 -12.69 11.49
C LYS A 120 5.37 -11.63 10.75
N LEU A 121 5.78 -11.33 9.52
CA LEU A 121 4.99 -10.47 8.65
C LEU A 121 3.70 -11.16 8.23
N LEU A 122 2.58 -10.57 8.62
CA LEU A 122 1.26 -10.92 8.15
C LEU A 122 0.82 -9.91 7.07
N PHE A 123 0.05 -10.42 6.10
CA PHE A 123 -0.52 -9.63 5.00
C PHE A 123 -2.04 -9.68 5.12
N LEU A 124 -2.63 -8.62 5.61
CA LEU A 124 -4.06 -8.48 5.82
C LEU A 124 -4.68 -7.65 4.69
N GLU A 125 -5.63 -8.25 3.97
CA GLU A 125 -6.37 -7.55 2.91
C GLU A 125 -7.55 -6.79 3.53
N ASP A 126 -7.55 -5.47 3.37
CA ASP A 126 -8.63 -4.57 3.79
C ASP A 126 -9.32 -4.02 2.54
N VAL A 127 -10.50 -4.57 2.23
CA VAL A 127 -11.18 -4.35 0.95
C VAL A 127 -11.80 -2.96 0.86
N ASP A 128 -12.37 -2.48 1.96
CA ASP A 128 -13.13 -1.24 2.04
C ASP A 128 -12.43 -0.13 2.86
N GLY A 129 -11.26 -0.43 3.41
CA GLY A 129 -10.48 0.51 4.21
C GLY A 129 -10.94 0.64 5.66
N SER A 130 -11.90 -0.19 6.10
CA SER A 130 -12.44 -0.10 7.45
C SER A 130 -11.41 -0.37 8.55
N ILE A 131 -10.40 -1.20 8.26
CA ILE A 131 -9.30 -1.48 9.18
C ILE A 131 -8.31 -0.33 9.17
N LEU A 132 -7.92 0.13 7.97
CA LEU A 132 -6.95 1.22 7.82
C LEU A 132 -7.45 2.53 8.48
N GLU A 133 -8.74 2.83 8.40
CA GLU A 133 -9.31 4.06 9.00
C GLU A 133 -9.07 4.13 10.52
N ASN A 134 -8.96 3.01 11.22
CA ASN A 134 -8.67 2.99 12.65
C ASN A 134 -7.26 3.51 12.97
N TYR A 135 -6.33 3.41 12.03
CA TYR A 135 -4.91 3.76 12.21
C TYR A 135 -4.49 4.95 11.35
N TYR A 136 -5.35 5.43 10.45
CA TYR A 136 -4.94 6.42 9.44
C TYR A 136 -4.38 7.71 10.07
N ASP A 137 -4.90 8.12 11.23
CA ASP A 137 -4.45 9.32 11.91
C ASP A 137 -3.05 9.19 12.53
N GLU A 138 -2.64 7.97 12.83
CA GLU A 138 -1.33 7.65 13.37
C GLU A 138 -0.29 7.44 12.27
N LEU A 139 -0.73 6.84 11.14
CA LEU A 139 0.10 6.60 9.97
C LEU A 139 0.38 7.92 9.23
N GLY A 140 1.59 8.42 9.32
CA GLY A 140 2.01 9.68 8.72
C GLY A 140 2.29 10.79 9.73
N SER A 141 2.17 10.50 11.01
CA SER A 141 2.55 11.41 12.09
C SER A 141 3.99 11.22 12.59
N GLY A 142 4.73 10.24 12.04
CA GLY A 142 6.08 9.91 12.48
C GLY A 142 7.08 11.05 12.25
N LEU A 143 8.07 11.16 13.15
CA LEU A 143 9.13 12.18 13.15
C LEU A 143 9.93 12.26 11.84
N PHE A 144 9.90 11.19 11.03
CA PHE A 144 10.62 11.09 9.76
C PHE A 144 9.69 11.10 8.53
N SER A 145 8.39 11.37 8.72
CA SER A 145 7.45 11.45 7.62
C SER A 145 7.78 12.63 6.72
N THR A 146 8.14 12.35 5.48
CA THR A 146 8.34 13.36 4.43
C THR A 146 7.06 13.66 3.66
N CYS A 147 5.98 12.94 3.94
CA CYS A 147 4.68 13.08 3.32
C CYS A 147 3.61 13.14 4.42
N HIS A 148 2.91 14.25 4.48
CA HIS A 148 1.84 14.49 5.43
C HIS A 148 0.46 14.30 4.79
N LYS A 149 -0.59 14.27 5.61
CA LYS A 149 -1.98 14.23 5.13
C LYS A 149 -2.32 15.38 4.17
N ASP A 150 -1.69 16.52 4.36
CA ASP A 150 -1.86 17.70 3.49
C ASP A 150 -1.39 17.45 2.05
N ASP A 151 -0.53 16.45 1.82
CA ASP A 151 -0.10 16.03 0.49
C ASP A 151 -1.12 15.14 -0.25
N TYR A 152 -2.18 14.71 0.44
CA TYR A 152 -3.17 13.78 -0.09
C TYR A 152 -3.81 14.28 -1.41
N ASP A 153 -4.28 15.52 -1.44
CA ASP A 153 -4.97 16.07 -2.61
C ASP A 153 -4.04 16.17 -3.83
N ASP A 154 -2.77 16.50 -3.60
CA ASP A 154 -1.78 16.54 -4.65
C ASP A 154 -1.44 15.14 -5.18
N ILE A 155 -1.22 14.17 -4.30
CA ILE A 155 -1.00 12.76 -4.67
C ILE A 155 -2.20 12.21 -5.43
N LEU A 156 -3.42 12.48 -4.97
CA LEU A 156 -4.66 12.10 -5.63
C LEU A 156 -4.75 12.69 -7.05
N SER A 157 -4.38 13.97 -7.20
CA SER A 157 -4.33 14.65 -8.49
C SER A 157 -3.33 14.02 -9.45
N ILE A 158 -2.14 13.69 -8.98
CA ILE A 158 -1.10 13.00 -9.76
C ILE A 158 -1.62 11.63 -10.23
N ILE A 159 -2.20 10.83 -9.32
CA ILE A 159 -2.74 9.50 -9.66
C ILE A 159 -3.82 9.62 -10.74
N LYS A 160 -4.79 10.52 -10.58
CA LYS A 160 -5.84 10.78 -11.58
C LYS A 160 -5.27 11.22 -12.93
N SER A 161 -4.25 12.05 -12.93
CA SER A 161 -3.63 12.56 -14.16
C SER A 161 -2.94 11.47 -14.98
N VAL A 162 -2.34 10.47 -14.31
CA VAL A 162 -1.60 9.39 -14.97
C VAL A 162 -2.49 8.21 -15.35
N LEU A 163 -3.37 7.81 -14.43
CA LEU A 163 -4.23 6.64 -14.64
C LEU A 163 -5.50 6.98 -15.43
N GLY A 164 -5.94 8.22 -15.41
CA GLY A 164 -7.21 8.67 -15.96
C GLY A 164 -8.33 8.64 -14.90
N ASN A 165 -9.51 9.14 -15.28
CA ASN A 165 -10.70 8.96 -14.46
C ASN A 165 -11.25 7.56 -14.73
N PHE A 166 -11.34 6.75 -13.71
CA PHE A 166 -11.99 5.44 -13.71
C PHE A 166 -13.47 5.59 -13.44
#